data_0e84368f6d91bc0dcc38b0c1eb72546b
#
_entry.id   0e84368f6d91bc0dcc38b0c1eb72546b
#
_cell.length_a   1.000
_cell.length_b   1.000
_cell.length_c   1.000
_cell.angle_alpha   90.00
_cell.angle_beta   90.00
_cell.angle_gamma   90.00
#
_symmetry.space_group_name_H-M   'P 1'
#
loop_
_entity.id
_entity.type
_entity.pdbx_description
1 polymer ?
#
loop_
_entity_poly.entity_id
_entity_poly.type
_entity_poly.pdbx_seq_one_letter_code
_entity_poly.pdbx_strand_id
1 'polypeptide(L)'
;MNNFSDKSEYDFDVGENKEWFLVHSGAVTNTNPGSMVYVSIDTTPICPNMTDREFRIMASRLIKWAIILVERRVADLNLYNEKTKDRMMYWFNRCDKNTQQYLLEGFTRHLSVLKTLSPHNLVRSDPNLDRMLGCVPNTSNLDLEAAHVCGPNTERRLISISMKFCDGLHDQSMFRDSRLSTLIHEVTHFTDTFGSGDPRYGLDPTAVMWARENPDLALRNADTLTGYVIYGEEKFTK
;
A
#
# COMPACT_ATOMS: atom_id res chain seq x y z
N MET A 1 -34.98 -22.18 15.49
CA MET A 1 -34.38 -21.08 14.71
C MET A 1 -33.33 -20.46 15.58
N ASN A 2 -32.08 -20.89 15.44
CA ASN A 2 -30.96 -20.39 16.23
C ASN A 2 -30.19 -19.40 15.41
N ASN A 3 -30.17 -18.14 15.83
CA ASN A 3 -29.32 -17.09 15.30
C ASN A 3 -27.88 -17.41 15.66
N PHE A 4 -27.09 -17.82 14.69
CA PHE A 4 -25.64 -17.75 14.79
C PHE A 4 -25.24 -16.30 14.49
N SER A 5 -24.91 -15.54 15.53
CA SER A 5 -24.21 -14.28 15.39
C SER A 5 -22.76 -14.60 15.05
N ASP A 6 -22.34 -14.19 13.87
CA ASP A 6 -20.97 -14.23 13.40
C ASP A 6 -20.14 -13.27 14.27
N LYS A 7 -19.42 -13.83 15.24
CA LYS A 7 -18.35 -13.17 16.00
C LYS A 7 -17.09 -13.98 15.83
N SER A 8 -16.42 -13.82 14.70
CA SER A 8 -15.03 -14.28 14.50
C SER A 8 -14.04 -13.15 14.72
N GLU A 9 -14.07 -12.54 15.89
CA GLU A 9 -12.96 -11.77 16.41
C GLU A 9 -12.35 -12.59 17.55
N TYR A 10 -11.44 -13.49 17.20
CA TYR A 10 -10.59 -14.14 18.20
C TYR A 10 -9.50 -13.14 18.61
N ASP A 11 -9.85 -12.27 19.55
CA ASP A 11 -8.89 -11.48 20.30
C ASP A 11 -8.29 -12.42 21.36
N PHE A 12 -7.23 -13.13 21.00
CA PHE A 12 -6.43 -13.85 21.98
C PHE A 12 -5.44 -12.87 22.60
N ASP A 13 -5.84 -12.24 23.69
CA ASP A 13 -4.91 -11.60 24.61
C ASP A 13 -4.05 -12.69 25.27
N VAL A 14 -2.97 -13.05 24.61
CA VAL A 14 -1.97 -13.96 25.14
C VAL A 14 -0.82 -13.11 25.62
N GLY A 15 -0.61 -13.11 26.93
CA GLY A 15 0.39 -12.36 27.64
C GLY A 15 1.75 -12.28 26.96
N GLU A 16 2.37 -11.16 27.14
CA GLU A 16 3.66 -10.65 26.66
C GLU A 16 4.56 -11.71 26.00
N ASN A 17 4.77 -11.59 24.67
CA ASN A 17 5.76 -12.29 23.84
C ASN A 17 5.39 -13.63 23.17
N LYS A 18 4.13 -13.97 22.95
CA LYS A 18 3.78 -15.10 22.07
C LYS A 18 2.86 -14.61 20.95
N GLU A 19 3.33 -14.61 19.72
CA GLU A 19 2.48 -14.46 18.53
C GLU A 19 1.86 -15.83 18.20
N TRP A 20 0.54 -15.86 18.01
CA TRP A 20 -0.18 -17.02 17.53
C TRP A 20 -0.54 -16.82 16.06
N PHE A 21 -0.26 -17.83 15.25
CA PHE A 21 -0.61 -17.82 13.84
C PHE A 21 -1.75 -18.81 13.60
N LEU A 22 -2.81 -18.35 12.93
CA LEU A 22 -3.84 -19.26 12.44
C LEU A 22 -3.28 -20.05 11.26
N VAL A 23 -2.91 -21.31 11.49
CA VAL A 23 -2.35 -22.18 10.46
C VAL A 23 -3.43 -22.92 9.67
N HIS A 24 -4.63 -23.07 10.21
CA HIS A 24 -5.77 -23.70 9.54
C HIS A 24 -7.08 -23.33 10.22
N SER A 25 -8.13 -23.11 9.40
CA SER A 25 -9.51 -22.98 9.90
C SER A 25 -10.40 -23.92 9.09
N GLY A 26 -11.07 -24.86 9.79
CA GLY A 26 -11.96 -25.83 9.17
C GLY A 26 -12.09 -27.11 9.99
N ALA A 27 -13.00 -27.98 9.61
CA ALA A 27 -13.13 -29.29 10.23
C ALA A 27 -11.97 -30.21 9.76
N VAL A 28 -11.15 -30.67 10.69
CA VAL A 28 -10.12 -31.66 10.41
C VAL A 28 -10.72 -33.04 10.69
N THR A 29 -10.94 -33.82 9.64
CA THR A 29 -11.33 -35.21 9.74
C THR A 29 -10.14 -36.08 9.42
N ASN A 30 -9.25 -36.29 10.36
CA ASN A 30 -8.16 -37.25 10.20
C ASN A 30 -8.45 -38.51 10.99
N THR A 31 -8.63 -39.60 10.28
CA THR A 31 -8.97 -40.90 10.86
C THR A 31 -7.80 -41.90 10.84
N ASN A 32 -6.64 -41.50 10.30
CA ASN A 32 -5.46 -42.38 10.26
C ASN A 32 -4.59 -42.17 11.50
N PRO A 33 -4.54 -43.12 12.45
CA PRO A 33 -3.61 -43.05 13.56
C PRO A 33 -2.16 -42.94 13.06
N GLY A 34 -1.42 -41.98 13.58
CA GLY A 34 -0.02 -41.73 13.22
C GLY A 34 0.23 -40.87 11.96
N SER A 35 -0.80 -40.31 11.33
CA SER A 35 -0.55 -39.32 10.31
C SER A 35 -0.06 -38.00 10.96
N MET A 36 1.02 -37.48 10.43
CA MET A 36 1.62 -36.22 10.88
C MET A 36 1.52 -35.18 9.76
N VAL A 37 1.12 -33.96 10.14
CA VAL A 37 1.18 -32.80 9.25
C VAL A 37 2.37 -31.96 9.68
N TYR A 38 3.34 -31.79 8.76
CA TYR A 38 4.45 -30.87 8.99
C TYR A 38 4.03 -29.48 8.53
N VAL A 39 4.01 -28.53 9.46
CA VAL A 39 3.76 -27.13 9.17
C VAL A 39 5.08 -26.39 9.32
N SER A 40 5.59 -25.81 8.25
CA SER A 40 6.72 -24.89 8.31
C SER A 40 6.17 -23.48 8.47
N ILE A 41 6.49 -22.82 9.57
CA ILE A 41 6.13 -21.44 9.84
C ILE A 41 7.40 -20.60 9.71
N ASP A 42 7.40 -19.64 8.79
CA ASP A 42 8.46 -18.65 8.72
C ASP A 42 8.19 -17.57 9.78
N THR A 43 9.00 -17.59 10.83
CA THR A 43 8.94 -16.63 11.95
C THR A 43 9.89 -15.45 11.76
N THR A 44 10.49 -15.30 10.58
CA THR A 44 11.36 -14.16 10.30
C THR A 44 10.55 -12.88 10.29
N PRO A 45 10.89 -11.87 11.11
CA PRO A 45 10.16 -10.61 11.16
C PRO A 45 10.07 -9.93 9.78
N ILE A 46 8.99 -9.20 9.54
CA ILE A 46 8.85 -8.36 8.32
C ILE A 46 9.96 -7.33 8.28
N CYS A 47 10.22 -6.67 9.42
CA CYS A 47 11.31 -5.73 9.61
C CYS A 47 12.21 -6.18 10.75
N PRO A 48 13.53 -6.35 10.56
CA PRO A 48 14.44 -6.88 11.59
C PRO A 48 14.59 -5.97 12.81
N ASN A 49 14.30 -4.67 12.66
CA ASN A 49 14.47 -3.66 13.70
C ASN A 49 13.20 -3.45 14.57
N MET A 50 12.15 -4.24 14.36
CA MET A 50 10.92 -4.20 15.13
C MET A 50 10.23 -5.58 15.15
N THR A 51 9.39 -5.82 16.15
CA THR A 51 8.53 -6.99 16.19
C THR A 51 7.42 -6.89 15.14
N ASP A 52 6.87 -8.02 14.71
CA ASP A 52 5.73 -8.01 13.78
C ASP A 52 4.51 -7.29 14.37
N ARG A 53 4.32 -7.36 15.67
CA ARG A 53 3.27 -6.58 16.37
C ARG A 53 3.47 -5.07 16.19
N GLU A 54 4.68 -4.56 16.43
CA GLU A 54 5.01 -3.14 16.22
C GLU A 54 4.84 -2.75 14.75
N PHE A 55 5.29 -3.61 13.83
CA PHE A 55 5.09 -3.41 12.41
C PHE A 55 3.61 -3.30 12.04
N ARG A 56 2.76 -4.20 12.54
CA ARG A 56 1.32 -4.18 12.24
C ARG A 56 0.61 -2.97 12.83
N ILE A 57 1.00 -2.52 14.04
CA ILE A 57 0.49 -1.27 14.61
C ILE A 57 0.88 -0.07 13.72
N MET A 58 2.13 0.00 13.30
CA MET A 58 2.61 1.03 12.36
C MET A 58 1.85 0.96 11.03
N ALA A 59 1.74 -0.21 10.42
CA ALA A 59 1.03 -0.41 9.15
C ALA A 59 -0.44 0.00 9.24
N SER A 60 -1.13 -0.35 10.34
CA SER A 60 -2.51 0.07 10.59
C SER A 60 -2.64 1.59 10.61
N ARG A 61 -1.69 2.28 11.22
CA ARG A 61 -1.65 3.74 11.27
C ARG A 61 -1.40 4.34 9.89
N LEU A 62 -0.46 3.79 9.13
CA LEU A 62 -0.16 4.24 7.76
C LEU A 62 -1.38 4.09 6.83
N ILE A 63 -2.09 2.96 6.91
CA ILE A 63 -3.32 2.72 6.14
C ILE A 63 -4.38 3.78 6.48
N LYS A 64 -4.61 4.07 7.76
CA LYS A 64 -5.55 5.11 8.20
C LYS A 64 -5.17 6.49 7.65
N TRP A 65 -3.90 6.86 7.70
CA TRP A 65 -3.42 8.14 7.18
C TRP A 65 -3.55 8.22 5.65
N ALA A 66 -3.24 7.14 4.93
CA ALA A 66 -3.42 7.06 3.49
C ALA A 66 -4.89 7.26 3.10
N ILE A 67 -5.82 6.61 3.80
CA ILE A 67 -7.25 6.78 3.58
C ILE A 67 -7.66 8.24 3.74
N ILE A 68 -7.27 8.91 4.83
CA ILE A 68 -7.62 10.31 5.10
C ILE A 68 -7.10 11.23 3.98
N LEU A 69 -5.85 11.05 3.53
CA LEU A 69 -5.27 11.88 2.49
C LEU A 69 -5.95 11.66 1.12
N VAL A 70 -6.23 10.41 0.76
CA VAL A 70 -6.89 10.12 -0.51
C VAL A 70 -8.36 10.55 -0.48
N GLU A 71 -9.07 10.41 0.64
CA GLU A 71 -10.44 10.96 0.80
C GLU A 71 -10.45 12.48 0.58
N ARG A 72 -9.46 13.19 1.12
CA ARG A 72 -9.31 14.63 0.90
C ARG A 72 -9.11 14.94 -0.59
N ARG A 73 -8.27 14.19 -1.30
CA ARG A 73 -8.07 14.39 -2.76
C ARG A 73 -9.33 14.11 -3.57
N VAL A 74 -10.07 13.06 -3.22
CA VAL A 74 -11.37 12.77 -3.86
C VAL A 74 -12.36 13.93 -3.63
N ALA A 75 -12.43 14.46 -2.40
CA ALA A 75 -13.28 15.60 -2.09
C ALA A 75 -12.86 16.87 -2.87
N ASP A 76 -11.55 17.17 -2.93
CA ASP A 76 -11.03 18.31 -3.67
C ASP A 76 -11.34 18.20 -5.18
N LEU A 77 -11.17 17.01 -5.77
CA LEU A 77 -11.48 16.77 -7.18
C LEU A 77 -12.98 16.92 -7.47
N ASN A 78 -13.85 16.55 -6.54
CA ASN A 78 -15.30 16.79 -6.67
C ASN A 78 -15.63 18.28 -6.61
N LEU A 79 -14.99 19.05 -5.73
CA LEU A 79 -15.17 20.51 -5.63
C LEU A 79 -14.62 21.23 -6.87
N TYR A 80 -13.52 20.75 -7.42
CA TYR A 80 -12.86 21.27 -8.61
C TYR A 80 -12.72 22.81 -8.63
N ASN A 81 -12.37 23.38 -7.48
CA ASN A 81 -12.11 24.80 -7.29
C ASN A 81 -10.70 25.20 -7.77
N GLU A 82 -10.36 26.48 -7.72
CA GLU A 82 -9.06 26.98 -8.20
C GLU A 82 -7.88 26.32 -7.46
N LYS A 83 -7.96 26.11 -6.15
CA LYS A 83 -6.92 25.40 -5.39
C LYS A 83 -6.69 23.98 -5.92
N THR A 84 -7.76 23.28 -6.29
CA THR A 84 -7.66 21.93 -6.89
C THR A 84 -6.99 22.00 -8.27
N LYS A 85 -7.38 22.96 -9.09
CA LYS A 85 -6.79 23.17 -10.42
C LYS A 85 -5.31 23.54 -10.34
N ASP A 86 -4.92 24.42 -9.41
CA ASP A 86 -3.53 24.80 -9.16
C ASP A 86 -2.69 23.56 -8.78
N ARG A 87 -3.24 22.70 -7.89
CA ARG A 87 -2.56 21.45 -7.52
C ARG A 87 -2.44 20.49 -8.70
N MET A 88 -3.47 20.36 -9.52
CA MET A 88 -3.43 19.57 -10.76
C MET A 88 -2.41 20.14 -11.74
N MET A 89 -2.37 21.46 -11.95
CA MET A 89 -1.37 22.11 -12.78
C MET A 89 0.05 21.88 -12.27
N TYR A 90 0.25 21.94 -10.95
CA TYR A 90 1.56 21.72 -10.34
C TYR A 90 2.11 20.32 -10.64
N TRP A 91 1.30 19.27 -10.46
CA TRP A 91 1.73 17.88 -10.56
C TRP A 91 1.59 17.27 -11.95
N PHE A 92 0.62 17.72 -12.77
CA PHE A 92 0.30 17.08 -14.05
C PHE A 92 0.43 18.03 -15.25
N ASN A 93 0.70 19.31 -15.01
CA ASN A 93 0.65 20.35 -16.02
C ASN A 93 -0.66 20.37 -16.83
N ARG A 94 -1.74 19.94 -16.21
CA ARG A 94 -3.10 19.85 -16.76
C ARG A 94 -4.12 20.07 -15.66
N CYS A 95 -5.20 20.80 -15.98
CA CYS A 95 -6.32 20.99 -15.07
C CYS A 95 -7.67 21.00 -15.80
N ASP A 96 -7.76 20.39 -16.99
CA ASP A 96 -8.99 20.24 -17.75
C ASP A 96 -9.94 19.19 -17.12
N LYS A 97 -11.19 19.19 -17.58
CA LYS A 97 -12.23 18.30 -17.07
C LYS A 97 -11.95 16.82 -17.30
N ASN A 98 -11.29 16.44 -18.39
CA ASN A 98 -10.98 15.04 -18.66
C ASN A 98 -9.91 14.56 -17.67
N THR A 99 -8.89 15.37 -17.40
CA THR A 99 -7.86 15.08 -16.38
C THR A 99 -8.48 15.01 -14.99
N GLN A 100 -9.37 15.95 -14.63
CA GLN A 100 -10.08 15.90 -13.36
C GLN A 100 -10.88 14.61 -13.22
N GLN A 101 -11.63 14.20 -14.23
CA GLN A 101 -12.44 12.99 -14.21
C GLN A 101 -11.57 11.74 -14.08
N TYR A 102 -10.48 11.64 -14.85
CA TYR A 102 -9.51 10.55 -14.76
C TYR A 102 -8.94 10.38 -13.35
N LEU A 103 -8.50 11.49 -12.74
CA LEU A 103 -7.95 11.48 -11.37
C LEU A 103 -9.03 11.13 -10.35
N LEU A 104 -10.25 11.66 -10.49
CA LEU A 104 -11.36 11.37 -9.58
C LEU A 104 -11.72 9.88 -9.59
N GLU A 105 -11.86 9.30 -10.77
CA GLU A 105 -12.15 7.87 -10.92
C GLU A 105 -11.01 7.00 -10.37
N GLY A 106 -9.77 7.33 -10.70
CA GLY A 106 -8.59 6.61 -10.23
C GLY A 106 -8.46 6.67 -8.70
N PHE A 107 -8.56 7.85 -8.09
CA PHE A 107 -8.49 7.98 -6.63
C PHE A 107 -9.70 7.43 -5.91
N THR A 108 -10.87 7.39 -6.52
CA THR A 108 -12.04 6.71 -5.94
C THR A 108 -11.80 5.20 -5.84
N ARG A 109 -11.26 4.58 -6.90
CA ARG A 109 -10.87 3.15 -6.88
C ARG A 109 -9.72 2.90 -5.89
N HIS A 110 -8.69 3.76 -5.91
CA HIS A 110 -7.57 3.70 -4.97
C HIS A 110 -8.05 3.75 -3.51
N LEU A 111 -8.95 4.67 -3.18
CA LEU A 111 -9.56 4.78 -1.87
C LEU A 111 -10.34 3.52 -1.47
N SER A 112 -11.09 2.96 -2.42
CA SER A 112 -11.80 1.70 -2.21
C SER A 112 -10.84 0.56 -1.85
N VAL A 113 -9.72 0.45 -2.57
CA VAL A 113 -8.67 -0.54 -2.27
C VAL A 113 -8.05 -0.30 -0.90
N LEU A 114 -7.63 0.94 -0.58
CA LEU A 114 -7.06 1.26 0.74
C LEU A 114 -7.99 0.86 1.89
N LYS A 115 -9.31 1.03 1.73
CA LYS A 115 -10.31 0.63 2.74
C LYS A 115 -10.45 -0.88 2.93
N THR A 116 -10.00 -1.69 1.98
CA THR A 116 -9.98 -3.15 2.10
C THR A 116 -8.67 -3.68 2.68
N LEU A 117 -7.61 -2.86 2.70
CA LEU A 117 -6.32 -3.29 3.23
C LEU A 117 -6.34 -3.38 4.74
N SER A 118 -5.65 -4.39 5.23
CA SER A 118 -5.29 -4.59 6.62
C SER A 118 -3.77 -4.63 6.76
N PRO A 119 -3.20 -4.54 7.96
CA PRO A 119 -1.76 -4.73 8.16
C PRO A 119 -1.22 -6.05 7.61
N HIS A 120 -2.07 -7.09 7.49
CA HIS A 120 -1.68 -8.40 6.97
C HIS A 120 -1.45 -8.43 5.46
N ASN A 121 -1.88 -7.39 4.74
CA ASN A 121 -1.55 -7.24 3.33
C ASN A 121 -0.09 -6.79 3.11
N LEU A 122 0.58 -6.26 4.14
CA LEU A 122 1.99 -5.90 4.09
C LEU A 122 2.80 -7.12 4.58
N VAL A 123 3.60 -7.68 3.69
CA VAL A 123 4.37 -8.90 3.93
C VAL A 123 5.85 -8.67 3.64
N ARG A 124 6.74 -9.50 4.19
CA ARG A 124 8.15 -9.44 3.82
C ARG A 124 8.33 -9.81 2.35
N SER A 125 9.18 -9.07 1.64
CA SER A 125 9.55 -9.37 0.26
C SER A 125 10.19 -10.76 0.16
N ASP A 126 9.63 -11.60 -0.73
CA ASP A 126 10.11 -12.94 -1.04
C ASP A 126 9.89 -13.22 -2.55
N PRO A 127 10.96 -13.50 -3.31
CA PRO A 127 10.86 -13.84 -4.73
C PRO A 127 9.98 -15.05 -5.03
N ASN A 128 9.82 -15.97 -4.08
CA ASN A 128 8.92 -17.12 -4.26
C ASN A 128 7.46 -16.70 -4.15
N LEU A 129 7.17 -15.76 -3.25
CA LEU A 129 5.82 -15.18 -3.13
C LEU A 129 5.41 -14.50 -4.43
N ASP A 130 6.29 -13.71 -5.05
CA ASP A 130 6.00 -13.05 -6.32
C ASP A 130 5.63 -14.07 -7.43
N ARG A 131 6.40 -15.15 -7.54
CA ARG A 131 6.10 -16.23 -8.49
C ARG A 131 4.76 -16.90 -8.20
N MET A 132 4.43 -17.14 -6.93
CA MET A 132 3.14 -17.69 -6.51
C MET A 132 1.97 -16.77 -6.82
N LEU A 133 2.20 -15.44 -6.84
CA LEU A 133 1.21 -14.43 -7.21
C LEU A 133 1.09 -14.27 -8.75
N GLY A 134 1.94 -14.93 -9.52
CA GLY A 134 1.97 -14.84 -10.98
C GLY A 134 2.81 -13.70 -11.52
N CYS A 135 3.66 -13.09 -10.71
CA CYS A 135 4.55 -12.02 -11.13
C CYS A 135 6.02 -12.46 -11.24
N VAL A 136 6.78 -11.70 -11.99
CA VAL A 136 8.23 -11.90 -12.12
C VAL A 136 8.90 -11.10 -11.00
N PRO A 137 9.69 -11.75 -10.13
CA PRO A 137 10.41 -11.03 -9.08
C PRO A 137 11.38 -9.99 -9.66
N ASN A 138 11.45 -8.82 -9.03
CA ASN A 138 12.51 -7.88 -9.31
C ASN A 138 13.86 -8.48 -8.87
N THR A 139 14.85 -8.45 -9.73
CA THR A 139 16.21 -8.92 -9.45
C THR A 139 17.25 -7.80 -9.53
N SER A 140 16.80 -6.59 -9.84
CA SER A 140 17.65 -5.42 -10.05
C SER A 140 17.37 -4.35 -8.99
N ASN A 141 18.42 -3.70 -8.50
CA ASN A 141 18.31 -2.56 -7.57
C ASN A 141 17.55 -2.86 -6.26
N LEU A 142 17.63 -4.08 -5.76
CA LEU A 142 16.93 -4.53 -4.55
C LEU A 142 17.22 -3.63 -3.33
N ASP A 143 18.43 -3.08 -3.22
CA ASP A 143 18.81 -2.17 -2.12
C ASP A 143 18.10 -0.81 -2.20
N LEU A 144 17.56 -0.45 -3.34
CA LEU A 144 16.85 0.83 -3.57
C LEU A 144 15.34 0.68 -3.47
N GLU A 145 14.82 -0.53 -3.62
CA GLU A 145 13.40 -0.81 -3.57
C GLU A 145 12.89 -0.76 -2.12
N ALA A 146 11.87 0.04 -1.86
CA ALA A 146 11.23 0.11 -0.56
C ALA A 146 10.11 -0.93 -0.42
N ALA A 147 9.31 -1.09 -1.46
CA ALA A 147 8.23 -2.07 -1.55
C ALA A 147 7.94 -2.36 -3.02
N HIS A 148 7.13 -3.40 -3.28
CA HIS A 148 6.53 -3.66 -4.58
C HIS A 148 5.22 -4.43 -4.44
N VAL A 149 4.43 -4.46 -5.51
CA VAL A 149 3.20 -5.25 -5.61
C VAL A 149 3.17 -6.04 -6.91
N CYS A 150 2.43 -7.14 -6.90
CA CYS A 150 2.01 -7.81 -8.11
C CYS A 150 0.72 -7.13 -8.61
N GLY A 151 0.85 -6.10 -9.45
CA GLY A 151 -0.26 -5.24 -9.88
C GLY A 151 -1.50 -5.98 -10.40
N PRO A 152 -1.38 -7.08 -11.22
CA PRO A 152 -2.51 -7.88 -11.65
C PRO A 152 -3.19 -8.69 -10.54
N ASN A 153 -2.52 -8.94 -9.40
CA ASN A 153 -3.08 -9.73 -8.31
C ASN A 153 -3.98 -8.87 -7.41
N THR A 154 -5.15 -8.52 -7.92
CA THR A 154 -6.14 -7.67 -7.23
C THR A 154 -6.98 -8.44 -6.21
N GLU A 155 -6.85 -9.75 -6.12
CA GLU A 155 -7.54 -10.59 -5.16
C GLU A 155 -6.87 -10.53 -3.77
N ARG A 156 -5.55 -10.79 -3.71
CA ARG A 156 -4.80 -10.83 -2.45
C ARG A 156 -4.24 -9.48 -2.03
N ARG A 157 -3.89 -8.62 -2.99
CA ARG A 157 -3.37 -7.26 -2.77
C ARG A 157 -2.20 -7.22 -1.77
N LEU A 158 -1.24 -8.14 -1.94
CA LEU A 158 -0.06 -8.14 -1.09
C LEU A 158 0.91 -7.04 -1.51
N ILE A 159 1.44 -6.35 -0.51
CA ILE A 159 2.48 -5.33 -0.65
C ILE A 159 3.74 -5.91 -0.02
N SER A 160 4.71 -6.25 -0.87
CA SER A 160 5.98 -6.82 -0.48
C SER A 160 6.91 -5.73 0.06
N ILE A 161 7.34 -5.87 1.31
CA ILE A 161 8.14 -4.88 2.04
C ILE A 161 9.61 -5.28 2.03
N SER A 162 10.49 -4.37 1.62
CA SER A 162 11.93 -4.55 1.61
C SER A 162 12.60 -3.91 2.83
N MET A 163 13.91 -4.14 2.97
CA MET A 163 14.72 -3.58 4.05
C MET A 163 14.74 -2.05 4.04
N LYS A 164 14.73 -1.42 2.86
CA LYS A 164 14.73 0.04 2.75
C LYS A 164 13.48 0.68 3.38
N PHE A 165 12.32 0.04 3.26
CA PHE A 165 11.12 0.48 3.95
C PHE A 165 11.29 0.44 5.47
N CYS A 166 11.95 -0.63 5.97
CA CYS A 166 12.13 -0.87 7.40
C CYS A 166 13.10 0.14 8.04
N ASP A 167 14.28 0.32 7.46
CA ASP A 167 15.41 1.04 8.06
C ASP A 167 15.62 2.42 7.44
N GLY A 168 15.28 2.60 6.17
CA GLY A 168 15.61 3.81 5.41
C GLY A 168 14.54 4.90 5.42
N LEU A 169 13.31 4.59 5.82
CA LEU A 169 12.18 5.51 5.70
C LEU A 169 11.55 5.89 7.04
N HIS A 170 11.22 7.17 7.18
CA HIS A 170 10.34 7.64 8.25
C HIS A 170 8.88 7.27 7.98
N ASP A 171 8.04 7.22 9.02
CA ASP A 171 6.62 6.90 8.86
C ASP A 171 5.91 7.86 7.90
N GLN A 172 6.22 9.14 7.96
CA GLN A 172 5.62 10.17 7.11
C GLN A 172 6.60 11.28 6.76
N SER A 173 6.49 11.74 5.53
CA SER A 173 7.07 13.00 5.04
C SER A 173 6.16 13.54 3.96
N MET A 174 5.90 14.85 3.97
CA MET A 174 5.02 15.49 2.99
C MET A 174 5.78 16.08 1.79
N PHE A 175 7.10 15.83 1.72
CA PHE A 175 8.00 16.38 0.68
C PHE A 175 9.02 15.36 0.16
N ARG A 176 9.09 14.17 0.76
CA ARG A 176 10.05 13.12 0.42
C ARG A 176 9.42 11.75 0.60
N ASP A 177 10.10 10.75 0.11
CA ASP A 177 9.72 9.36 0.33
C ASP A 177 9.60 9.04 1.81
N SER A 178 8.61 8.25 2.15
CA SER A 178 8.27 7.83 3.50
C SER A 178 7.48 6.52 3.41
N ARG A 179 7.31 5.82 4.51
CA ARG A 179 6.47 4.63 4.56
C ARG A 179 5.04 4.91 4.11
N LEU A 180 4.50 6.10 4.47
CA LEU A 180 3.18 6.53 4.03
C LEU A 180 3.11 6.77 2.52
N SER A 181 4.09 7.48 1.94
CA SER A 181 4.13 7.69 0.50
C SER A 181 4.30 6.38 -0.25
N THR A 182 5.17 5.48 0.23
CA THR A 182 5.35 4.15 -0.36
C THR A 182 4.03 3.36 -0.38
N LEU A 183 3.26 3.34 0.72
CA LEU A 183 1.97 2.67 0.74
C LEU A 183 0.99 3.23 -0.30
N ILE A 184 0.90 4.55 -0.42
CA ILE A 184 0.04 5.20 -1.42
C ILE A 184 0.52 4.89 -2.83
N HIS A 185 1.82 4.91 -3.07
CA HIS A 185 2.49 4.59 -4.33
C HIS A 185 2.15 3.17 -4.78
N GLU A 186 2.38 2.18 -3.93
CA GLU A 186 2.15 0.77 -4.26
C GLU A 186 0.70 0.47 -4.64
N VAL A 187 -0.25 1.09 -3.96
CA VAL A 187 -1.67 0.90 -4.29
C VAL A 187 -2.04 1.48 -5.66
N THR A 188 -1.27 2.43 -6.22
CA THR A 188 -1.53 2.94 -7.57
C THR A 188 -1.22 1.93 -8.66
N HIS A 189 -0.36 0.94 -8.41
CA HIS A 189 0.03 -0.09 -9.38
C HIS A 189 -1.02 -1.15 -9.62
N PHE A 190 -1.95 -1.39 -8.69
CA PHE A 190 -3.01 -2.37 -8.93
C PHE A 190 -3.82 -2.01 -10.18
N THR A 191 -4.04 -3.00 -11.05
CA THR A 191 -4.69 -2.81 -12.35
C THR A 191 -6.13 -2.28 -12.25
N ASP A 192 -6.77 -2.50 -11.12
CA ASP A 192 -8.12 -1.98 -10.82
C ASP A 192 -8.11 -0.63 -10.08
N THR A 193 -6.95 0.01 -9.91
CA THR A 193 -6.79 1.38 -9.46
C THR A 193 -6.38 2.29 -10.62
N PHE A 194 -5.13 2.71 -10.69
CA PHE A 194 -4.57 3.44 -11.82
C PHE A 194 -3.83 2.53 -12.80
N GLY A 195 -3.34 1.35 -12.35
CA GLY A 195 -2.44 0.51 -13.13
C GLY A 195 -1.18 1.28 -13.55
N SER A 196 -0.68 2.12 -12.65
CA SER A 196 0.44 3.02 -12.92
C SER A 196 1.75 2.26 -13.11
N GLY A 197 2.73 2.91 -13.71
CA GLY A 197 4.13 2.47 -13.76
C GLY A 197 5.03 3.47 -13.04
N ASP A 198 6.36 3.26 -13.17
CA ASP A 198 7.40 4.07 -12.54
C ASP A 198 8.36 4.69 -13.55
N PRO A 199 7.88 5.46 -14.53
CA PRO A 199 8.76 6.11 -15.48
C PRO A 199 9.67 7.16 -14.85
N ARG A 200 9.33 7.68 -13.66
CA ARG A 200 10.13 8.63 -12.88
C ARG A 200 9.91 8.44 -11.39
N TYR A 201 10.99 8.31 -10.64
CA TYR A 201 10.98 8.28 -9.18
C TYR A 201 11.22 9.64 -8.55
N GLY A 202 10.68 9.83 -7.34
CA GLY A 202 10.91 10.98 -6.46
C GLY A 202 9.74 11.95 -6.38
N LEU A 203 9.70 12.66 -5.24
CA LEU A 203 8.68 13.67 -4.91
C LEU A 203 9.27 15.09 -4.86
N ASP A 204 10.48 15.24 -5.35
CA ASP A 204 11.23 16.49 -5.33
C ASP A 204 10.84 17.44 -6.51
N PRO A 205 11.33 18.70 -6.51
CA PRO A 205 11.03 19.63 -7.59
C PRO A 205 11.46 19.16 -8.98
N THR A 206 12.48 18.28 -9.09
CA THR A 206 12.92 17.76 -10.40
C THR A 206 11.90 16.77 -10.97
N ALA A 207 11.21 16.02 -10.12
CA ALA A 207 10.10 15.16 -10.53
C ALA A 207 8.92 15.99 -11.06
N VAL A 208 8.62 17.13 -10.41
CA VAL A 208 7.59 18.07 -10.89
C VAL A 208 7.99 18.70 -12.25
N MET A 209 9.25 19.06 -12.43
CA MET A 209 9.74 19.57 -13.74
C MET A 209 9.57 18.51 -14.83
N TRP A 210 9.99 17.27 -14.55
CA TRP A 210 9.80 16.15 -15.45
C TRP A 210 8.31 15.94 -15.81
N ALA A 211 7.41 16.01 -14.84
CA ALA A 211 5.98 15.86 -15.05
C ALA A 211 5.41 16.94 -15.99
N ARG A 212 5.92 18.17 -15.91
CA ARG A 212 5.53 19.26 -16.81
C ARG A 212 5.95 19.03 -18.26
N GLU A 213 7.09 18.39 -18.45
CA GLU A 213 7.62 18.03 -19.77
C GLU A 213 6.94 16.78 -20.34
N ASN A 214 6.38 15.91 -19.44
CA ASN A 214 5.80 14.62 -19.80
C ASN A 214 4.38 14.45 -19.22
N PRO A 215 3.41 15.32 -19.52
CA PRO A 215 2.12 15.35 -18.84
C PRO A 215 1.29 14.06 -19.01
N ASP A 216 1.42 13.36 -20.15
CA ASP A 216 0.74 12.06 -20.35
C ASP A 216 1.35 10.94 -19.51
N LEU A 217 2.67 10.94 -19.35
CA LEU A 217 3.36 9.98 -18.48
C LEU A 217 3.12 10.31 -17.02
N ALA A 218 3.05 11.59 -16.64
CA ALA A 218 2.79 12.04 -15.27
C ALA A 218 1.48 11.48 -14.71
N LEU A 219 0.43 11.41 -15.54
CA LEU A 219 -0.85 10.82 -15.14
C LEU A 219 -0.79 9.30 -14.88
N ARG A 220 0.27 8.64 -15.34
CA ARG A 220 0.48 7.19 -15.19
C ARG A 220 1.70 6.87 -14.33
N ASN A 221 2.31 7.87 -13.71
CA ASN A 221 3.47 7.73 -12.86
C ASN A 221 3.06 7.65 -11.39
N ALA A 222 3.40 6.57 -10.72
CA ALA A 222 3.01 6.32 -9.33
C ALA A 222 3.47 7.44 -8.39
N ASP A 223 4.72 7.92 -8.54
CA ASP A 223 5.23 9.00 -7.69
C ASP A 223 4.55 10.35 -7.97
N THR A 224 4.18 10.65 -9.21
CA THR A 224 3.42 11.86 -9.51
C THR A 224 2.02 11.83 -8.88
N LEU A 225 1.33 10.68 -8.96
CA LEU A 225 0.05 10.45 -8.30
C LEU A 225 0.18 10.55 -6.78
N THR A 226 1.23 9.95 -6.21
CA THR A 226 1.53 10.01 -4.78
C THR A 226 1.83 11.44 -4.32
N GLY A 227 2.67 12.16 -5.05
CA GLY A 227 2.98 13.57 -4.77
C GLY A 227 1.73 14.44 -4.79
N TYR A 228 0.84 14.24 -5.78
CA TYR A 228 -0.46 14.91 -5.80
C TYR A 228 -1.26 14.68 -4.52
N VAL A 229 -1.17 13.49 -3.91
CA VAL A 229 -1.87 13.18 -2.66
C VAL A 229 -1.22 13.87 -1.47
N ILE A 230 0.10 13.72 -1.26
CA ILE A 230 0.74 14.03 0.03
C ILE A 230 1.44 15.38 0.09
N TYR A 231 1.89 15.94 -1.04
CA TYR A 231 2.79 17.09 -1.03
C TYR A 231 2.17 18.33 -0.37
N GLY A 232 2.90 18.89 0.60
CA GLY A 232 2.46 20.08 1.33
C GLY A 232 1.32 19.86 2.32
N GLU A 233 0.92 18.61 2.57
CA GLU A 233 -0.07 18.30 3.60
C GLU A 233 0.54 18.40 5.01
N GLU A 234 -0.32 18.63 6.01
CA GLU A 234 0.10 18.60 7.41
C GLU A 234 0.45 17.19 7.86
N LYS A 235 1.49 17.07 8.70
CA LYS A 235 1.84 15.81 9.31
C LYS A 235 0.80 15.38 10.34
N PHE A 236 0.51 14.09 10.35
CA PHE A 236 -0.31 13.51 11.41
C PHE A 236 0.47 13.49 12.74
N THR A 237 -0.21 13.82 13.81
CA THR A 237 0.29 13.59 15.17
C THR A 237 0.14 12.12 15.55
N LYS A 238 1.10 11.60 16.32
CA LYS A 238 1.09 10.20 16.80
C LYS A 238 -0.05 9.96 17.77
#